data_0671e431b116f6ade3e75aca940e6f43
#
_entry.id   0671e431b116f6ade3e75aca940e6f43
#
_cell.length_a   1.000
_cell.length_b   1.000
_cell.length_c   1.000
_cell.angle_alpha   90.00
_cell.angle_beta   90.00
_cell.angle_gamma   90.00
#
_symmetry.space_group_name_H-M   'P 1'
#
loop_
_entity.id
_entity.type
_entity.pdbx_description
1 polymer ?
#
loop_
_entity_poly.entity_id
_entity_poly.type
_entity_poly.pdbx_seq_one_letter_code
_entity_poly.pdbx_strand_id
1 'polypeptide(L)'
;MEFTIRQLGSSDYDDILLKWWNDWGWQAPPKDFLPNNGESGLVVMDNDIPICAGFIYTTNSKVAWVDWIISNKEYRKKPQRSEAIKQLIEVLTDVCENRGYKYVYALIKHSSLTETYESLGYIKGDSYTG
;
A
#
# COMPACT_ATOMS: atom_id res chain seq x y z
N MET A 1 19.56 3.68 -4.46
CA MET A 1 18.78 3.79 -3.24
C MET A 1 18.19 2.43 -2.93
N GLU A 2 18.61 1.84 -1.83
CA GLU A 2 18.17 0.50 -1.46
C GLU A 2 17.18 0.56 -0.30
N PHE A 3 16.02 -0.07 -0.52
CA PHE A 3 15.01 -0.23 0.51
C PHE A 3 14.89 -1.70 0.88
N THR A 4 14.48 -1.96 2.12
CA THR A 4 14.07 -3.29 2.51
C THR A 4 12.55 -3.32 2.65
N ILE A 5 11.96 -4.49 2.47
CA ILE A 5 10.53 -4.67 2.60
C ILE A 5 10.29 -5.80 3.60
N ARG A 6 9.42 -5.55 4.57
CA ARG A 6 9.04 -6.58 5.54
C ARG A 6 7.52 -6.65 5.69
N GLN A 7 7.07 -7.75 6.22
CA GLN A 7 5.66 -7.91 6.55
C GLN A 7 5.32 -7.10 7.80
N LEU A 8 4.12 -6.52 7.82
CA LEU A 8 3.61 -5.83 9.00
C LEU A 8 3.34 -6.83 10.12
N GLY A 9 3.69 -6.44 11.34
CA GLY A 9 3.49 -7.26 12.53
C GLY A 9 2.38 -6.71 13.42
N SER A 10 2.20 -7.35 14.58
CA SER A 10 1.07 -7.06 15.47
C SER A 10 1.09 -5.65 16.08
N SER A 11 2.26 -5.03 16.22
CA SER A 11 2.38 -3.69 16.80
C SER A 11 2.34 -2.57 15.78
N ASP A 12 2.49 -2.88 14.49
CA ASP A 12 2.68 -1.85 13.45
C ASP A 12 1.45 -0.98 13.25
N TYR A 13 0.25 -1.52 13.41
CA TYR A 13 -0.96 -0.72 13.28
C TYR A 13 -0.96 0.42 14.30
N ASP A 14 -0.68 0.13 15.55
CA ASP A 14 -0.68 1.13 16.62
C ASP A 14 0.54 2.05 16.55
N ASP A 15 1.71 1.51 16.23
CA ASP A 15 2.98 2.25 16.30
C ASP A 15 3.27 3.08 15.06
N ILE A 16 2.81 2.63 13.89
CA ILE A 16 3.16 3.25 12.61
C ILE A 16 1.93 3.76 11.86
N LEU A 17 0.98 2.88 11.59
CA LEU A 17 -0.11 3.19 10.66
C LEU A 17 -1.07 4.25 11.20
N LEU A 18 -1.48 4.13 12.45
CA LEU A 18 -2.37 5.13 13.07
C LEU A 18 -1.74 6.52 13.05
N LYS A 19 -0.45 6.60 13.37
CA LYS A 19 0.29 7.86 13.33
C LYS A 19 0.27 8.44 11.93
N TRP A 20 0.51 7.63 10.92
CA TRP A 20 0.55 8.11 9.52
C TRP A 20 -0.80 8.66 9.07
N TRP A 21 -1.89 7.93 9.31
CA TRP A 21 -3.21 8.43 8.93
C TRP A 21 -3.55 9.71 9.68
N ASN A 22 -3.23 9.77 10.96
CA ASN A 22 -3.44 10.99 11.75
C ASN A 22 -2.61 12.16 11.23
N ASP A 23 -1.35 11.93 10.89
CA ASP A 23 -0.45 12.97 10.36
C ASP A 23 -0.98 13.57 9.06
N TRP A 24 -1.62 12.75 8.21
CA TRP A 24 -2.25 13.23 6.97
C TRP A 24 -3.62 13.85 7.20
N GLY A 25 -4.15 13.78 8.41
CA GLY A 25 -5.50 14.27 8.73
C GLY A 25 -6.60 13.35 8.23
N TRP A 26 -6.31 12.08 8.02
CA TRP A 26 -7.26 11.08 7.54
C TRP A 26 -7.76 10.21 8.68
N GLN A 27 -8.99 9.77 8.56
CA GLN A 27 -9.55 8.81 9.51
C GLN A 27 -8.94 7.44 9.25
N ALA A 28 -8.36 6.84 10.29
CA ALA A 28 -7.79 5.49 10.17
C ALA A 28 -8.90 4.45 10.04
N PRO A 29 -8.74 3.44 9.18
CA PRO A 29 -9.68 2.32 9.17
C PRO A 29 -9.53 1.50 10.45
N PRO A 30 -10.61 0.88 10.94
CA PRO A 30 -10.48 -0.05 12.08
C PRO A 30 -9.59 -1.23 11.70
N LYS A 31 -8.98 -1.85 12.69
CA LYS A 31 -8.10 -3.01 12.46
C LYS A 31 -8.79 -4.11 11.64
N ASP A 32 -10.05 -4.39 11.94
CA ASP A 32 -10.77 -5.47 11.28
C ASP A 32 -11.20 -5.14 9.85
N PHE A 33 -11.03 -3.90 9.42
CA PHE A 33 -11.20 -3.52 8.02
C PHE A 33 -9.99 -3.91 7.18
N LEU A 34 -8.83 -4.05 7.80
CA LEU A 34 -7.59 -4.39 7.12
C LEU A 34 -7.37 -5.91 7.14
N PRO A 35 -6.71 -6.47 6.11
CA PRO A 35 -6.42 -7.92 6.09
C PRO A 35 -5.66 -8.34 7.32
N ASN A 36 -6.10 -9.41 7.96
CA ASN A 36 -5.49 -9.97 9.17
C ASN A 36 -5.25 -8.92 10.27
N ASN A 37 -6.22 -8.04 10.47
CA ASN A 37 -6.16 -6.97 11.48
C ASN A 37 -4.92 -6.07 11.32
N GLY A 38 -4.51 -5.84 10.08
CA GLY A 38 -3.38 -4.98 9.78
C GLY A 38 -2.02 -5.67 9.82
N GLU A 39 -1.97 -6.99 9.93
CA GLU A 39 -0.71 -7.71 10.11
C GLU A 39 -0.12 -8.33 8.85
N SER A 40 -0.89 -8.45 7.77
CA SER A 40 -0.40 -9.15 6.58
C SER A 40 0.04 -8.24 5.46
N GLY A 41 -0.01 -6.94 5.65
CA GLY A 41 0.49 -5.99 4.67
C GLY A 41 2.01 -5.93 4.65
N LEU A 42 2.54 -5.12 3.74
CA LEU A 42 3.98 -4.91 3.61
C LEU A 42 4.35 -3.47 3.93
N VAL A 43 5.53 -3.26 4.47
CA VAL A 43 6.08 -1.94 4.73
C VAL A 43 7.47 -1.84 4.11
N VAL A 44 7.72 -0.71 3.43
CA VAL A 44 9.02 -0.40 2.85
C VAL A 44 9.81 0.42 3.85
N MET A 45 11.04 0.00 4.11
CA MET A 45 11.94 0.61 5.08
C MET A 45 13.15 1.23 4.41
N ASP A 46 13.53 2.40 4.86
CA ASP A 46 14.83 3.02 4.56
C ASP A 46 15.66 2.87 5.84
N ASN A 47 16.52 1.86 5.88
CA ASN A 47 17.18 1.41 7.11
C ASN A 47 16.12 1.09 8.18
N ASP A 48 16.10 1.81 9.29
CA ASP A 48 15.15 1.58 10.38
C ASP A 48 13.90 2.47 10.28
N ILE A 49 13.79 3.27 9.22
CA ILE A 49 12.70 4.24 9.09
C ILE A 49 11.66 3.72 8.11
N PRO A 50 10.41 3.49 8.53
CA PRO A 50 9.36 3.07 7.60
C PRO A 50 8.93 4.24 6.72
N ILE A 51 8.78 3.99 5.41
CA ILE A 51 8.42 5.00 4.44
C ILE A 51 6.95 4.88 3.98
N CYS A 52 6.51 3.69 3.64
CA CYS A 52 5.15 3.46 3.17
C CYS A 52 4.73 2.03 3.40
N ALA A 53 3.42 1.80 3.40
CA ALA A 53 2.83 0.49 3.62
C ALA A 53 1.59 0.31 2.74
N GLY A 54 1.22 -0.94 2.51
CA GLY A 54 0.03 -1.27 1.74
C GLY A 54 -0.41 -2.70 1.99
N PHE A 55 -1.58 -3.05 1.45
CA PHE A 55 -2.25 -4.31 1.77
C PHE A 55 -2.75 -5.01 0.52
N ILE A 56 -2.91 -6.32 0.63
CA ILE A 56 -3.54 -7.16 -0.38
C ILE A 56 -4.83 -7.72 0.22
N TYR A 57 -5.94 -7.47 -0.47
CA TYR A 57 -7.22 -8.09 -0.15
C TYR A 57 -7.45 -9.24 -1.13
N THR A 58 -7.83 -10.38 -0.60
CA THR A 58 -8.05 -11.57 -1.42
C THR A 58 -9.54 -11.90 -1.50
N THR A 59 -9.93 -12.59 -2.58
CA THR A 59 -11.29 -13.06 -2.77
C THR A 59 -11.27 -14.56 -3.02
N ASN A 60 -12.45 -15.14 -3.13
CA ASN A 60 -12.59 -16.55 -3.48
C ASN A 60 -12.62 -16.77 -5.01
N SER A 61 -12.24 -15.78 -5.79
CA SER A 61 -12.06 -15.86 -7.24
C SER A 61 -10.60 -15.65 -7.60
N LYS A 62 -10.30 -15.36 -8.86
CA LYS A 62 -8.94 -15.03 -9.29
C LYS A 62 -8.63 -13.55 -9.19
N VAL A 63 -9.38 -12.81 -8.40
CA VAL A 63 -9.24 -11.37 -8.21
C VAL A 63 -8.62 -11.08 -6.85
N ALA A 64 -7.64 -10.19 -6.82
CA ALA A 64 -7.10 -9.61 -5.59
C ALA A 64 -7.10 -8.08 -5.71
N TRP A 65 -7.01 -7.40 -4.57
CA TRP A 65 -6.97 -5.93 -4.50
C TRP A 65 -5.69 -5.50 -3.81
N VAL A 66 -4.98 -4.53 -4.39
CA VAL A 66 -3.85 -3.85 -3.76
C VAL A 66 -4.35 -2.48 -3.35
N ASP A 67 -4.48 -2.24 -2.05
CA ASP A 67 -5.16 -1.06 -1.56
C ASP A 67 -4.61 -0.57 -0.22
N TRP A 68 -5.17 0.55 0.26
CA TRP A 68 -4.78 1.19 1.52
C TRP A 68 -3.30 1.54 1.56
N ILE A 69 -2.79 2.09 0.46
CA ILE A 69 -1.41 2.59 0.41
C ILE A 69 -1.33 3.85 1.27
N ILE A 70 -0.42 3.85 2.21
CA ILE A 70 -0.20 4.98 3.12
C ILE A 70 1.31 5.23 3.23
N SER A 71 1.71 6.49 3.33
CA SER A 71 3.12 6.84 3.43
C SER A 71 3.40 7.72 4.65
N ASN A 72 4.67 7.70 5.06
CA ASN A 72 5.18 8.55 6.12
C ASN A 72 5.21 9.99 5.62
N LYS A 73 4.46 10.89 6.27
CA LYS A 73 4.35 12.29 5.85
C LYS A 73 5.69 13.02 5.90
N GLU A 74 6.61 12.58 6.72
CA GLU A 74 7.95 13.16 6.82
C GLU A 74 8.74 13.02 5.51
N TYR A 75 8.35 12.08 4.65
CA TYR A 75 8.98 11.86 3.34
C TYR A 75 8.22 12.54 2.19
N ARG A 76 7.19 13.34 2.46
CA ARG A 76 6.29 13.86 1.42
C ARG A 76 6.96 14.67 0.31
N LYS A 77 8.10 15.30 0.61
CA LYS A 77 8.85 16.09 -0.38
C LYS A 77 10.17 15.44 -0.77
N LYS A 78 10.40 14.21 -0.35
CA LYS A 78 11.64 13.50 -0.64
C LYS A 78 11.47 12.57 -1.83
N PRO A 79 12.46 12.44 -2.72
CA PRO A 79 12.35 11.53 -3.86
C PRO A 79 12.22 10.07 -3.43
N GLN A 80 12.70 9.70 -2.24
CA GLN A 80 12.57 8.36 -1.70
C GLN A 80 11.13 7.91 -1.60
N ARG A 81 10.20 8.82 -1.31
CA ARG A 81 8.78 8.49 -1.15
C ARG A 81 8.19 7.86 -2.42
N SER A 82 8.41 8.52 -3.54
CA SER A 82 7.89 8.08 -4.84
C SER A 82 8.46 6.71 -5.22
N GLU A 83 9.75 6.53 -5.04
CA GLU A 83 10.45 5.30 -5.37
C GLU A 83 9.99 4.16 -4.45
N ALA A 84 9.85 4.43 -3.16
CA ALA A 84 9.40 3.43 -2.20
C ALA A 84 7.96 2.97 -2.48
N ILE A 85 7.06 3.90 -2.80
CA ILE A 85 5.68 3.57 -3.13
C ILE A 85 5.63 2.71 -4.39
N LYS A 86 6.42 3.04 -5.40
CA LYS A 86 6.48 2.26 -6.63
C LYS A 86 6.95 0.83 -6.36
N GLN A 87 8.02 0.68 -5.58
CA GLN A 87 8.50 -0.65 -5.19
C GLN A 87 7.47 -1.43 -4.39
N LEU A 88 6.77 -0.76 -3.48
CA LEU A 88 5.74 -1.40 -2.67
C LEU A 88 4.62 -1.98 -3.55
N ILE A 89 4.09 -1.18 -4.47
CA ILE A 89 3.01 -1.62 -5.36
C ILE A 89 3.47 -2.77 -6.25
N GLU A 90 4.68 -2.67 -6.77
CA GLU A 90 5.27 -3.71 -7.61
C GLU A 90 5.37 -5.05 -6.86
N VAL A 91 5.90 -5.02 -5.63
CA VAL A 91 6.04 -6.23 -4.81
C VAL A 91 4.68 -6.79 -4.42
N LEU A 92 3.74 -5.93 -4.02
CA LEU A 92 2.38 -6.38 -3.69
C LEU A 92 1.72 -7.07 -4.90
N THR A 93 1.89 -6.50 -6.08
CA THR A 93 1.35 -7.07 -7.32
C THR A 93 2.01 -8.42 -7.63
N ASP A 94 3.32 -8.52 -7.49
CA ASP A 94 4.07 -9.77 -7.69
C ASP A 94 3.61 -10.86 -6.73
N VAL A 95 3.34 -10.50 -5.47
CA VAL A 95 2.83 -11.44 -4.48
C VAL A 95 1.46 -11.98 -4.92
N CYS A 96 0.59 -11.13 -5.46
CA CYS A 96 -0.70 -11.56 -5.99
C CYS A 96 -0.52 -12.57 -7.11
N GLU A 97 0.35 -12.29 -8.06
CA GLU A 97 0.65 -13.21 -9.18
C GLU A 97 1.17 -14.55 -8.67
N ASN A 98 2.13 -14.51 -7.74
CA ASN A 98 2.74 -15.71 -7.18
C ASN A 98 1.75 -16.56 -6.40
N ARG A 99 0.69 -15.97 -5.88
CA ARG A 99 -0.39 -16.68 -5.18
C ARG A 99 -1.47 -17.21 -6.12
N GLY A 100 -1.32 -16.98 -7.43
CA GLY A 100 -2.24 -17.50 -8.43
C GLY A 100 -3.41 -16.60 -8.78
N TYR A 101 -3.41 -15.34 -8.33
CA TYR A 101 -4.42 -14.39 -8.74
C TYR A 101 -4.14 -13.88 -10.15
N LYS A 102 -5.19 -13.85 -10.97
CA LYS A 102 -5.07 -13.47 -12.37
C LYS A 102 -5.35 -12.00 -12.60
N TYR A 103 -6.18 -11.41 -11.76
CA TYR A 103 -6.58 -10.01 -11.88
C TYR A 103 -6.26 -9.28 -10.57
N VAL A 104 -5.65 -8.09 -10.69
CA VAL A 104 -5.31 -7.26 -9.53
C VAL A 104 -5.93 -5.88 -9.74
N TYR A 105 -6.75 -5.45 -8.79
CA TYR A 105 -7.43 -4.16 -8.83
C TYR A 105 -6.92 -3.25 -7.73
N ALA A 106 -7.14 -1.95 -7.91
CA ALA A 106 -6.88 -0.95 -6.89
C ALA A 106 -7.93 0.15 -6.98
N LEU A 107 -8.34 0.69 -5.84
CA LEU A 107 -9.17 1.89 -5.77
C LEU A 107 -8.27 3.05 -5.37
N ILE A 108 -8.26 4.11 -6.18
CA ILE A 108 -7.29 5.18 -6.03
C ILE A 108 -8.02 6.52 -5.88
N LYS A 109 -7.71 7.25 -4.82
CA LYS A 109 -8.29 8.57 -4.56
C LYS A 109 -7.43 9.72 -5.08
N HIS A 110 -6.12 9.51 -5.16
CA HIS A 110 -5.17 10.58 -5.49
C HIS A 110 -4.55 10.35 -6.86
N SER A 111 -4.54 11.40 -7.70
CA SER A 111 -4.02 11.33 -9.06
C SER A 111 -2.54 10.92 -9.12
N SER A 112 -1.74 11.32 -8.13
CA SER A 112 -0.33 10.95 -8.09
C SER A 112 -0.14 9.43 -7.97
N LEU A 113 -1.01 8.76 -7.21
CA LEU A 113 -1.00 7.31 -7.11
C LEU A 113 -1.45 6.65 -8.42
N THR A 114 -2.42 7.24 -9.09
CA THR A 114 -2.88 6.73 -10.40
C THR A 114 -1.72 6.64 -11.38
N GLU A 115 -0.90 7.68 -11.47
CA GLU A 115 0.27 7.68 -12.33
C GLU A 115 1.26 6.58 -11.96
N THR A 116 1.48 6.36 -10.67
CA THR A 116 2.38 5.31 -10.19
C THR A 116 1.87 3.93 -10.61
N TYR A 117 0.59 3.65 -10.39
CA TYR A 117 0.00 2.37 -10.81
C TYR A 117 0.09 2.17 -12.32
N GLU A 118 -0.22 3.20 -13.09
CA GLU A 118 -0.17 3.12 -14.55
C GLU A 118 1.26 2.86 -15.04
N SER A 119 2.26 3.44 -14.40
CA SER A 119 3.68 3.20 -14.75
C SER A 119 4.09 1.74 -14.54
N LEU A 120 3.36 1.01 -13.70
CA LEU A 120 3.62 -0.40 -13.40
C LEU A 120 2.74 -1.35 -14.22
N GLY A 121 2.00 -0.83 -15.20
CA GLY A 121 1.20 -1.64 -16.09
C GLY A 121 -0.28 -1.73 -15.75
N TYR A 122 -0.74 -1.03 -14.72
CA TYR A 122 -2.17 -0.98 -14.41
C TYR A 122 -2.90 -0.13 -15.46
N ILE A 123 -4.11 -0.53 -15.77
CA ILE A 123 -4.96 0.17 -16.74
C ILE A 123 -6.10 0.84 -15.97
N LYS A 124 -6.33 2.10 -16.28
CA LYS A 124 -7.43 2.85 -15.67
C LYS A 124 -8.76 2.28 -16.11
N GLY A 125 -9.57 1.87 -15.14
CA GLY A 125 -10.92 1.39 -15.40
C GLY A 125 -11.96 2.47 -15.14
N ASP A 126 -13.01 2.11 -14.43
CA ASP A 126 -14.11 3.04 -14.13
C ASP A 126 -13.69 4.08 -13.11
N SER A 127 -14.33 5.25 -13.19
CA SER A 127 -14.16 6.32 -12.23
C SER A 127 -15.45 6.51 -11.44
N TYR A 128 -15.31 6.65 -10.13
CA TYR A 128 -16.43 6.88 -9.22
C TYR A 128 -16.24 8.19 -8.48
N THR A 129 -17.28 8.97 -8.41
CA THR A 129 -17.33 10.16 -7.57
C THR A 129 -18.37 9.94 -6.48
N GLY A 130 -17.91 9.98 -5.25
CA GLY A 130 -18.81 9.73 -4.14
C GLY A 130 -18.59 10.66 -3.00
#